data_56352bf78d75b333bedebb3af28cf980
#
_entry.id   56352bf78d75b333bedebb3af28cf980
#
_cell.length_a   1.000
_cell.length_b   1.000
_cell.length_c   1.000
_cell.angle_alpha   90.00
_cell.angle_beta   90.00
_cell.angle_gamma   90.00
#
_symmetry.space_group_name_H-M   'P 1'
#
loop_
_entity.id
_entity.type
_entity.pdbx_description
1 polymer ?
#
loop_
_entity_poly.entity_id
_entity_poly.type
_entity_poly.pdbx_seq_one_letter_code
_entity_poly.pdbx_strand_id
1 'polypeptide(L)'
;MIFINSDNQYKTLMLYVEKNKDDNVYDITIDPGHGGKDPGACSKGYCEKNITLDVATMLVNKLNGAGLKVNLTRTDNDMVLPNYNMNGMLGRAVIPNESNSKYMFSIHLNSHTNKKMHGVEILTPTNIDYSFAKMFADKIVEYTGTSYSINMGNKMFDGVYIRTFNAKDVKEHMEEFKELAYDVKEGTSYYYMIRETGGILTGAYIDSRNPSIGENPYYNSNKGIESYILELGYIINSDDINNILNNKEKYVNAIYDSIMEELNSYEK
;
A
#
# COMPACT_ATOMS: atom_id res chain seq x y z
N MET A 1 8.17 -20.65 0.30
CA MET A 1 7.57 -20.34 -1.02
C MET A 1 7.87 -21.53 -1.93
N ILE A 2 6.87 -22.20 -2.45
CA ILE A 2 7.04 -23.32 -3.38
C ILE A 2 6.44 -22.85 -4.71
N PHE A 3 7.25 -22.86 -5.77
CA PHE A 3 6.80 -22.55 -7.12
C PHE A 3 6.37 -23.86 -7.78
N ILE A 4 5.12 -23.95 -8.19
CA ILE A 4 4.62 -25.06 -8.98
C ILE A 4 4.35 -24.52 -10.39
N ASN A 5 5.08 -25.07 -11.36
CA ASN A 5 4.84 -24.77 -12.78
C ASN A 5 3.94 -25.87 -13.36
N SER A 6 2.75 -25.49 -13.80
CA SER A 6 1.95 -26.31 -14.71
C SER A 6 1.43 -25.39 -15.81
N ASP A 7 1.81 -25.68 -17.05
CA ASP A 7 1.29 -25.08 -18.28
C ASP A 7 1.47 -23.56 -18.43
N ASN A 8 2.68 -23.04 -18.17
CA ASN A 8 3.03 -21.62 -18.31
C ASN A 8 2.20 -20.61 -17.46
N GLN A 9 1.49 -21.08 -16.47
CA GLN A 9 0.88 -20.22 -15.45
C GLN A 9 1.62 -20.37 -14.13
N TYR A 10 2.25 -19.30 -13.66
CA TYR A 10 2.84 -19.24 -12.33
C TYR A 10 1.73 -18.96 -11.31
N LYS A 11 1.36 -19.96 -10.53
CA LYS A 11 0.57 -19.75 -9.31
C LYS A 11 1.53 -19.63 -8.13
N THR A 12 1.51 -18.52 -7.46
CA THR A 12 2.19 -18.38 -6.16
C THR A 12 1.34 -19.08 -5.11
N LEU A 13 1.74 -20.29 -4.73
CA LEU A 13 1.13 -20.96 -3.59
C LEU A 13 1.85 -20.47 -2.32
N MET A 14 1.24 -19.57 -1.58
CA MET A 14 1.71 -19.24 -0.23
C MET A 14 1.15 -20.31 0.72
N LEU A 15 2.01 -21.25 1.13
CA LEU A 15 1.69 -22.17 2.21
C LEU A 15 1.82 -21.41 3.54
N TYR A 16 0.70 -21.09 4.14
CA TYR A 16 0.66 -20.65 5.52
C TYR A 16 0.73 -21.86 6.44
N VAL A 17 1.84 -21.99 7.14
CA VAL A 17 1.90 -22.88 8.31
C VAL A 17 1.25 -22.10 9.44
N GLU A 18 0.13 -22.59 9.98
CA GLU A 18 -0.40 -22.07 11.24
C GLU A 18 0.72 -22.09 12.29
N LYS A 19 1.29 -20.94 12.53
CA LYS A 19 2.13 -20.74 13.70
C LYS A 19 1.17 -20.46 14.85
N ASN A 20 1.40 -21.11 16.01
CA ASN A 20 0.71 -20.75 17.25
C ASN A 20 0.47 -19.26 17.29
N LYS A 21 -0.78 -18.83 17.57
CA LYS A 21 -1.18 -17.42 17.65
C LYS A 21 -0.31 -16.72 18.69
N ASP A 22 0.87 -16.26 18.25
CA ASP A 22 1.63 -15.27 18.98
C ASP A 22 0.77 -14.00 19.05
N ASP A 23 0.73 -13.35 20.19
CA ASP A 23 -0.07 -12.14 20.39
C ASP A 23 0.28 -11.00 19.42
N ASN A 24 1.38 -11.13 18.69
CA ASN A 24 1.90 -10.15 17.74
C ASN A 24 1.68 -10.52 16.25
N VAL A 25 0.85 -11.52 15.94
CA VAL A 25 0.51 -11.83 14.54
C VAL A 25 -0.81 -11.16 14.18
N TYR A 26 -0.80 -10.39 13.10
CA TYR A 26 -1.94 -9.69 12.54
C TYR A 26 -2.28 -10.24 11.15
N ASP A 27 -3.56 -10.26 10.81
CA ASP A 27 -4.00 -10.68 9.49
C ASP A 27 -3.61 -9.64 8.43
N ILE A 28 -3.81 -8.37 8.77
CA ILE A 28 -3.66 -7.22 7.86
C ILE A 28 -3.04 -6.03 8.60
N THR A 29 -2.23 -5.25 7.90
CA THR A 29 -1.84 -3.90 8.32
C THR A 29 -2.55 -2.87 7.44
N ILE A 30 -3.26 -1.92 8.08
CA ILE A 30 -3.80 -0.73 7.44
C ILE A 30 -2.89 0.45 7.75
N ASP A 31 -2.55 1.20 6.73
CA ASP A 31 -1.65 2.33 6.82
C ASP A 31 -2.35 3.61 6.35
N PRO A 32 -2.76 4.51 7.26
CA PRO A 32 -3.19 5.84 6.87
C PRO A 32 -1.97 6.64 6.39
N GLY A 33 -1.94 7.00 5.12
CA GLY A 33 -0.84 7.77 4.54
C GLY A 33 -0.54 9.07 5.30
N HIS A 34 0.71 9.53 5.24
CA HIS A 34 1.17 10.76 5.89
C HIS A 34 1.05 10.75 7.42
N GLY A 35 1.04 11.92 8.06
CA GLY A 35 0.90 12.06 9.53
C GLY A 35 1.96 12.99 10.13
N GLY A 36 1.70 13.50 11.31
CA GLY A 36 2.58 14.41 12.01
C GLY A 36 2.87 15.69 11.22
N LYS A 37 4.14 15.94 10.95
CA LYS A 37 4.61 17.10 10.17
C LYS A 37 4.38 16.98 8.67
N ASP A 38 4.11 15.76 8.18
CA ASP A 38 3.76 15.51 6.79
C ASP A 38 2.23 15.54 6.63
N PRO A 39 1.66 16.64 6.10
CA PRO A 39 0.21 16.74 5.91
C PRO A 39 -0.27 15.95 4.69
N GLY A 40 0.63 15.45 3.84
CA GLY A 40 0.30 15.04 2.48
C GLY A 40 -0.12 16.23 1.62
N ALA A 41 -0.80 15.96 0.52
CA ALA A 41 -1.38 17.00 -0.30
C ALA A 41 -2.50 17.72 0.46
N CYS A 42 -2.58 19.06 0.29
CA CYS A 42 -3.63 19.86 0.90
C CYS A 42 -4.35 20.69 -0.17
N SER A 43 -5.67 20.76 -0.10
CA SER A 43 -6.51 21.56 -0.99
C SER A 43 -7.77 22.02 -0.27
N LYS A 44 -8.17 23.28 -0.49
CA LYS A 44 -9.44 23.85 0.04
C LYS A 44 -9.68 23.65 1.55
N GLY A 45 -8.62 23.67 2.35
CA GLY A 45 -8.70 23.48 3.80
C GLY A 45 -8.69 22.02 4.25
N TYR A 46 -8.63 21.07 3.35
CA TYR A 46 -8.46 19.65 3.63
C TYR A 46 -7.01 19.22 3.39
N CYS A 47 -6.46 18.41 4.29
CA CYS A 47 -5.17 17.76 4.10
C CYS A 47 -5.36 16.26 4.12
N GLU A 48 -4.61 15.59 3.28
CA GLU A 48 -4.68 14.16 3.03
C GLU A 48 -4.58 13.35 4.32
N LYS A 49 -3.62 13.66 5.21
CA LYS A 49 -3.41 12.94 6.46
C LYS A 49 -4.65 12.78 7.33
N ASN A 50 -5.58 13.76 7.30
CA ASN A 50 -6.79 13.72 8.10
C ASN A 50 -7.81 12.74 7.51
N ILE A 51 -7.98 12.78 6.19
CA ILE A 51 -8.95 11.95 5.47
C ILE A 51 -8.50 10.49 5.49
N THR A 52 -7.21 10.24 5.28
CA THR A 52 -6.65 8.89 5.29
C THR A 52 -6.79 8.23 6.66
N LEU A 53 -6.59 8.98 7.75
CA LEU A 53 -6.80 8.47 9.10
C LEU A 53 -8.27 8.15 9.38
N ASP A 54 -9.19 9.03 8.97
CA ASP A 54 -10.62 8.80 9.14
C ASP A 54 -11.04 7.49 8.44
N VAL A 55 -10.71 7.34 7.15
CA VAL A 55 -11.07 6.16 6.35
C VAL A 55 -10.42 4.89 6.92
N ALA A 56 -9.13 4.95 7.27
CA ALA A 56 -8.40 3.83 7.84
C ALA A 56 -9.02 3.38 9.17
N THR A 57 -9.36 4.32 10.06
CA THR A 57 -9.98 4.00 11.35
C THR A 57 -11.34 3.32 11.18
N MET A 58 -12.17 3.82 10.27
CA MET A 58 -13.45 3.19 9.95
C MET A 58 -13.27 1.78 9.40
N LEU A 59 -12.30 1.59 8.51
CA LEU A 59 -12.00 0.29 7.91
C LEU A 59 -11.51 -0.71 8.95
N VAL A 60 -10.57 -0.32 9.82
CA VAL A 60 -10.04 -1.15 10.91
C VAL A 60 -11.16 -1.60 11.86
N ASN A 61 -12.03 -0.67 12.25
CA ASN A 61 -13.17 -1.01 13.12
C ASN A 61 -14.09 -2.06 12.45
N LYS A 62 -14.33 -1.93 11.16
CA LYS A 62 -15.18 -2.86 10.41
C LYS A 62 -14.52 -4.23 10.27
N LEU A 63 -13.25 -4.30 9.94
CA LEU A 63 -12.47 -5.54 9.80
C LEU A 63 -12.34 -6.27 11.16
N ASN A 64 -12.04 -5.54 12.24
CA ASN A 64 -12.01 -6.11 13.59
C ASN A 64 -13.38 -6.64 13.99
N GLY A 65 -14.47 -5.95 13.65
CA GLY A 65 -15.85 -6.40 13.87
C GLY A 65 -16.19 -7.69 13.12
N ALA A 66 -15.49 -8.01 12.04
CA ALA A 66 -15.60 -9.26 11.30
C ALA A 66 -14.66 -10.37 11.82
N GLY A 67 -13.93 -10.12 12.92
CA GLY A 67 -13.07 -11.11 13.58
C GLY A 67 -11.62 -11.13 13.06
N LEU A 68 -11.23 -10.21 12.16
CA LEU A 68 -9.84 -10.08 11.74
C LEU A 68 -9.03 -9.33 12.79
N LYS A 69 -7.78 -9.70 12.95
CA LYS A 69 -6.82 -8.97 13.77
C LYS A 69 -6.06 -7.97 12.87
N VAL A 70 -6.38 -6.68 13.01
CA VAL A 70 -5.88 -5.63 12.12
C VAL A 70 -4.93 -4.71 12.86
N ASN A 71 -3.72 -4.51 12.31
CA ASN A 71 -2.76 -3.53 12.77
C ASN A 71 -2.99 -2.18 12.07
N LEU A 72 -2.83 -1.08 12.80
CA LEU A 72 -2.93 0.27 12.28
C LEU A 72 -1.59 0.99 12.50
N THR A 73 -0.97 1.48 11.43
CA THR A 73 0.38 2.07 11.53
C THR A 73 0.43 3.35 12.35
N ARG A 74 -0.63 4.16 12.34
CA ARG A 74 -0.79 5.34 13.19
C ARG A 74 -2.24 5.53 13.63
N THR A 75 -2.42 6.06 14.83
CA THR A 75 -3.73 6.22 15.47
C THR A 75 -4.18 7.67 15.63
N ASP A 76 -3.32 8.63 15.35
CA ASP A 76 -3.64 10.05 15.40
C ASP A 76 -2.92 10.84 14.31
N ASN A 77 -3.30 12.11 14.15
CA ASN A 77 -2.77 13.01 13.13
C ASN A 77 -1.41 13.62 13.47
N ASP A 78 -1.00 13.57 14.72
CA ASP A 78 0.25 14.16 15.19
C ASP A 78 1.39 13.13 15.25
N MET A 79 1.04 11.84 15.11
CA MET A 79 2.00 10.76 15.07
C MET A 79 2.89 10.86 13.83
N VAL A 80 4.20 10.94 14.03
CA VAL A 80 5.21 10.95 12.98
C VAL A 80 5.76 9.54 12.82
N LEU A 81 5.59 8.95 11.64
CA LEU A 81 6.21 7.68 11.29
C LEU A 81 7.35 7.94 10.31
N PRO A 82 8.58 7.54 10.63
CA PRO A 82 9.66 7.54 9.66
C PRO A 82 9.41 6.46 8.60
N ASN A 83 10.02 6.61 7.43
CA ASN A 83 9.96 5.58 6.38
C ASN A 83 10.64 4.28 6.83
N TYR A 84 11.73 4.42 7.58
CA TYR A 84 12.56 3.34 8.12
C TYR A 84 12.68 3.47 9.63
N ASN A 85 13.16 2.45 10.33
CA ASN A 85 13.44 2.55 11.75
C ASN A 85 14.44 3.68 12.02
N MET A 86 14.07 4.56 12.92
CA MET A 86 14.88 5.72 13.28
C MET A 86 14.63 6.11 14.73
N ASN A 87 15.73 6.35 15.50
CA ASN A 87 15.65 6.81 16.89
C ASN A 87 14.71 5.97 17.80
N GLY A 88 14.74 4.64 17.61
CA GLY A 88 13.91 3.71 18.38
C GLY A 88 12.43 3.65 17.95
N MET A 89 12.05 4.35 16.89
CA MET A 89 10.71 4.26 16.30
C MET A 89 10.71 3.28 15.14
N LEU A 90 9.69 2.46 15.06
CA LEU A 90 9.47 1.58 13.90
C LEU A 90 9.11 2.41 12.67
N GLY A 91 9.78 2.13 11.56
CA GLY A 91 9.44 2.71 10.28
C GLY A 91 8.12 2.17 9.73
N ARG A 92 7.41 2.98 8.99
CA ARG A 92 6.12 2.66 8.38
C ARG A 92 6.16 1.34 7.58
N ALA A 93 7.19 1.14 6.77
CA ALA A 93 7.37 -0.07 5.97
C ALA A 93 7.82 -1.30 6.81
N VAL A 94 8.27 -1.10 8.05
CA VAL A 94 8.71 -2.17 8.95
C VAL A 94 7.56 -2.74 9.77
N ILE A 95 6.61 -1.91 10.14
CA ILE A 95 5.45 -2.27 10.99
C ILE A 95 4.72 -3.54 10.48
N PRO A 96 4.39 -3.69 9.19
CA PRO A 96 3.73 -4.91 8.71
C PRO A 96 4.61 -6.16 8.83
N ASN A 97 5.93 -6.03 8.74
CA ASN A 97 6.85 -7.15 8.95
C ASN A 97 6.91 -7.56 10.43
N GLU A 98 6.96 -6.60 11.36
CA GLU A 98 6.91 -6.85 12.80
C GLU A 98 5.61 -7.53 13.22
N SER A 99 4.50 -7.10 12.65
CA SER A 99 3.17 -7.65 12.91
C SER A 99 2.89 -8.96 12.15
N ASN A 100 3.84 -9.46 11.35
CA ASN A 100 3.67 -10.64 10.50
C ASN A 100 2.39 -10.61 9.64
N SER A 101 1.96 -9.43 9.22
CA SER A 101 0.76 -9.25 8.41
C SER A 101 0.89 -9.92 7.04
N LYS A 102 -0.20 -10.46 6.54
CA LYS A 102 -0.27 -11.05 5.19
C LYS A 102 -0.34 -9.97 4.12
N TYR A 103 -1.15 -8.96 4.37
CA TYR A 103 -1.37 -7.83 3.48
C TYR A 103 -1.09 -6.52 4.18
N MET A 104 -0.75 -5.52 3.38
CA MET A 104 -0.71 -4.12 3.80
C MET A 104 -1.46 -3.25 2.80
N PHE A 105 -2.39 -2.43 3.29
CA PHE A 105 -3.12 -1.45 2.50
C PHE A 105 -2.82 -0.05 3.00
N SER A 106 -2.12 0.74 2.19
CA SER A 106 -1.81 2.14 2.47
C SER A 106 -2.87 3.01 1.80
N ILE A 107 -3.57 3.82 2.59
CA ILE A 107 -4.69 4.66 2.14
C ILE A 107 -4.16 6.06 1.88
N HIS A 108 -4.39 6.57 0.69
CA HIS A 108 -3.90 7.85 0.18
C HIS A 108 -4.97 8.60 -0.63
N LEU A 109 -4.67 9.86 -0.92
CA LEU A 109 -5.36 10.65 -1.93
C LEU A 109 -4.33 11.22 -2.92
N ASN A 110 -4.54 10.96 -4.17
CA ASN A 110 -3.65 11.43 -5.24
C ASN A 110 -3.67 12.96 -5.37
N SER A 111 -2.61 13.48 -5.95
CA SER A 111 -2.50 14.91 -6.27
C SER A 111 -1.80 15.11 -7.61
N HIS A 112 -2.16 16.16 -8.34
CA HIS A 112 -1.57 16.48 -9.62
C HIS A 112 -1.67 17.99 -9.90
N THR A 113 -0.74 18.55 -10.70
CA THR A 113 -0.81 19.95 -11.12
C THR A 113 -2.01 20.24 -12.01
N ASN A 114 -2.42 19.27 -12.82
CA ASN A 114 -3.65 19.34 -13.63
C ASN A 114 -4.87 19.01 -12.77
N LYS A 115 -5.68 20.00 -12.44
CA LYS A 115 -6.91 19.86 -11.64
C LYS A 115 -8.03 19.04 -12.30
N LYS A 116 -7.87 18.65 -13.55
CA LYS A 116 -8.81 17.75 -14.25
C LYS A 116 -8.53 16.27 -13.98
N MET A 117 -7.37 15.95 -13.38
CA MET A 117 -7.08 14.59 -12.94
C MET A 117 -8.08 14.19 -11.85
N HIS A 118 -8.61 12.98 -11.94
CA HIS A 118 -9.66 12.48 -11.07
C HIS A 118 -9.68 10.95 -11.06
N GLY A 119 -10.40 10.39 -10.10
CA GLY A 119 -10.72 8.96 -10.05
C GLY A 119 -9.79 8.14 -9.15
N VAL A 120 -10.22 6.91 -8.89
CA VAL A 120 -9.50 5.95 -8.05
C VAL A 120 -8.30 5.35 -8.79
N GLU A 121 -7.21 5.12 -8.05
CA GLU A 121 -6.00 4.49 -8.54
C GLU A 121 -5.47 3.50 -7.50
N ILE A 122 -5.24 2.27 -7.91
CA ILE A 122 -4.63 1.23 -7.08
C ILE A 122 -3.21 0.99 -7.60
N LEU A 123 -2.24 1.31 -6.77
CA LEU A 123 -0.84 1.01 -7.04
C LEU A 123 -0.50 -0.33 -6.40
N THR A 124 0.09 -1.20 -7.18
CA THR A 124 0.29 -2.60 -6.82
C THR A 124 1.74 -3.04 -7.03
N PRO A 125 2.19 -4.09 -6.32
CA PRO A 125 3.48 -4.71 -6.60
C PRO A 125 3.59 -5.18 -8.05
N THR A 126 4.81 -5.36 -8.53
CA THR A 126 5.10 -6.12 -9.74
C THR A 126 5.02 -7.63 -9.45
N ASN A 127 4.91 -8.45 -10.47
CA ASN A 127 5.01 -9.92 -10.37
C ASN A 127 3.96 -10.60 -9.45
N ILE A 128 2.75 -10.07 -9.41
CA ILE A 128 1.60 -10.68 -8.71
C ILE A 128 0.43 -10.88 -9.67
N ASP A 129 -0.61 -11.56 -9.21
CA ASP A 129 -1.93 -11.53 -9.87
C ASP A 129 -2.62 -10.20 -9.54
N TYR A 130 -2.93 -9.41 -10.54
CA TYR A 130 -3.55 -8.10 -10.37
C TYR A 130 -5.06 -8.15 -10.16
N SER A 131 -5.68 -9.32 -10.10
CA SER A 131 -7.14 -9.48 -9.94
C SER A 131 -7.64 -8.86 -8.64
N PHE A 132 -6.88 -8.99 -7.56
CA PHE A 132 -7.23 -8.38 -6.28
C PHE A 132 -7.16 -6.85 -6.34
N ALA A 133 -6.10 -6.28 -6.95
CA ALA A 133 -6.02 -4.84 -7.17
C ALA A 133 -7.19 -4.32 -8.04
N LYS A 134 -7.56 -5.09 -9.08
CA LYS A 134 -8.71 -4.79 -9.92
C LYS A 134 -10.02 -4.80 -9.13
N MET A 135 -10.20 -5.76 -8.24
CA MET A 135 -11.38 -5.85 -7.37
C MET A 135 -11.56 -4.59 -6.50
N PHE A 136 -10.48 -4.05 -5.93
CA PHE A 136 -10.54 -2.77 -5.22
C PHE A 136 -11.03 -1.64 -6.11
N ALA A 137 -10.41 -1.47 -7.29
CA ALA A 137 -10.79 -0.40 -8.21
C ALA A 137 -12.25 -0.51 -8.64
N ASP A 138 -12.69 -1.71 -9.04
CA ASP A 138 -14.05 -1.97 -9.51
C ASP A 138 -15.09 -1.70 -8.41
N LYS A 139 -14.90 -2.24 -7.20
CA LYS A 139 -15.85 -2.03 -6.10
C LYS A 139 -15.89 -0.58 -5.62
N ILE A 140 -14.76 0.12 -5.60
CA ILE A 140 -14.76 1.55 -5.27
C ILE A 140 -15.57 2.32 -6.29
N VAL A 141 -15.38 2.08 -7.59
CA VAL A 141 -16.17 2.73 -8.66
C VAL A 141 -17.65 2.38 -8.53
N GLU A 142 -17.98 1.11 -8.35
CA GLU A 142 -19.36 0.63 -8.21
C GLU A 142 -20.09 1.28 -7.02
N TYR A 143 -19.44 1.31 -5.84
CA TYR A 143 -20.11 1.74 -4.60
C TYR A 143 -20.20 3.26 -4.48
N THR A 144 -19.23 3.98 -5.03
CA THR A 144 -19.11 5.42 -4.82
C THR A 144 -19.52 6.25 -6.03
N GLY A 145 -19.60 5.64 -7.20
CA GLY A 145 -19.85 6.33 -8.46
C GLY A 145 -18.68 7.19 -8.95
N THR A 146 -17.47 7.03 -8.35
CA THR A 146 -16.25 7.64 -8.89
C THR A 146 -15.85 6.98 -10.20
N SER A 147 -14.87 7.55 -10.92
CA SER A 147 -14.29 6.93 -12.10
C SER A 147 -12.95 6.27 -11.80
N TYR A 148 -12.46 5.46 -12.71
CA TYR A 148 -11.06 5.06 -12.70
C TYR A 148 -10.16 6.26 -13.04
N SER A 149 -9.00 6.33 -12.41
CA SER A 149 -7.97 7.30 -12.81
C SER A 149 -7.46 7.00 -14.21
N ILE A 150 -7.13 8.07 -14.94
CA ILE A 150 -6.49 8.03 -16.27
C ILE A 150 -5.00 8.36 -16.14
N ASN A 151 -4.31 7.68 -15.24
CA ASN A 151 -2.88 7.86 -15.08
C ASN A 151 -2.11 7.41 -16.34
N MET A 152 -0.95 8.04 -16.54
CA MET A 152 -0.02 7.73 -17.65
C MET A 152 1.00 6.64 -17.29
N GLY A 153 0.86 6.00 -16.12
CA GLY A 153 1.73 4.90 -15.67
C GLY A 153 1.50 3.59 -16.42
N ASN A 154 2.24 2.55 -16.04
CA ASN A 154 2.06 1.22 -16.59
C ASN A 154 0.73 0.62 -16.10
N LYS A 155 -0.29 0.76 -16.92
CA LYS A 155 -1.65 0.31 -16.64
C LYS A 155 -1.76 -1.20 -16.79
N MET A 156 -2.21 -1.88 -15.75
CA MET A 156 -2.51 -3.31 -15.75
C MET A 156 -3.99 -3.57 -16.05
N PHE A 157 -4.87 -2.81 -15.41
CA PHE A 157 -6.31 -2.75 -15.64
C PHE A 157 -6.79 -1.30 -15.47
N ASP A 158 -8.06 -1.02 -15.74
CA ASP A 158 -8.66 0.27 -15.42
C ASP A 158 -8.53 0.54 -13.92
N GLY A 159 -7.95 1.68 -13.58
CA GLY A 159 -7.67 2.06 -12.18
C GLY A 159 -6.52 1.29 -11.50
N VAL A 160 -5.84 0.36 -12.18
CA VAL A 160 -4.74 -0.44 -11.59
C VAL A 160 -3.43 -0.18 -12.32
N TYR A 161 -2.42 0.22 -11.58
CA TYR A 161 -1.13 0.62 -12.13
C TYR A 161 0.05 0.02 -11.35
N ILE A 162 1.13 -0.22 -12.08
CA ILE A 162 2.46 -0.42 -11.48
C ILE A 162 3.34 0.78 -11.82
N ARG A 163 4.24 1.13 -10.92
CA ARG A 163 5.31 2.07 -11.19
C ARG A 163 6.63 1.48 -10.73
N THR A 164 7.56 1.40 -11.66
CA THR A 164 8.92 0.91 -11.42
C THR A 164 9.93 2.00 -11.73
N PHE A 165 11.11 1.86 -11.17
CA PHE A 165 12.25 2.70 -11.54
C PHE A 165 12.64 2.48 -12.99
N ASN A 166 12.80 3.55 -13.74
CA ASN A 166 13.55 3.57 -14.99
C ASN A 166 14.98 4.08 -14.76
N ALA A 167 15.83 4.08 -15.77
CA ALA A 167 17.23 4.49 -15.64
C ALA A 167 17.40 5.93 -15.10
N LYS A 168 16.49 6.84 -15.46
CA LYS A 168 16.50 8.22 -14.96
C LYS A 168 16.09 8.27 -13.49
N ASP A 169 15.01 7.58 -13.13
CA ASP A 169 14.52 7.53 -11.76
C ASP A 169 15.58 6.92 -10.82
N VAL A 170 16.30 5.87 -11.27
CA VAL A 170 17.40 5.26 -10.51
C VAL A 170 18.47 6.30 -10.22
N LYS A 171 18.91 7.04 -11.24
CA LYS A 171 19.96 8.05 -11.09
C LYS A 171 19.52 9.15 -10.12
N GLU A 172 18.31 9.69 -10.28
CA GLU A 172 17.76 10.75 -9.44
C GLU A 172 17.64 10.27 -7.99
N HIS A 173 17.13 9.06 -7.77
CA HIS A 173 17.01 8.48 -6.44
C HIS A 173 18.36 8.32 -5.74
N MET A 174 19.37 7.80 -6.45
CA MET A 174 20.72 7.64 -5.90
C MET A 174 21.42 8.97 -5.62
N GLU A 175 21.09 10.04 -6.36
CA GLU A 175 21.60 11.38 -6.10
C GLU A 175 20.94 12.03 -4.88
N GLU A 176 19.61 11.83 -4.71
CA GLU A 176 18.82 12.42 -3.62
C GLU A 176 19.07 11.71 -2.28
N PHE A 177 19.15 10.39 -2.28
CA PHE A 177 19.22 9.57 -1.08
C PHE A 177 20.59 8.92 -0.84
N LYS A 178 21.68 9.66 -1.10
CA LYS A 178 23.06 9.17 -0.95
C LYS A 178 23.37 8.53 0.40
N GLU A 179 22.75 9.02 1.47
CA GLU A 179 22.98 8.54 2.83
C GLU A 179 22.07 7.38 3.23
N LEU A 180 20.92 7.25 2.55
CA LEU A 180 19.97 6.14 2.71
C LEU A 180 20.13 5.09 1.61
N ALA A 181 21.22 5.20 0.85
CA ALA A 181 21.38 4.49 -0.41
C ALA A 181 21.47 2.98 -0.20
N TYR A 182 20.41 2.34 -0.46
CA TYR A 182 20.47 1.04 -1.07
C TYR A 182 20.31 1.22 -2.58
N ASP A 183 21.03 0.41 -3.33
CA ASP A 183 21.01 0.47 -4.78
C ASP A 183 19.66 -0.03 -5.30
N VAL A 184 18.81 0.88 -5.74
CA VAL A 184 17.64 0.50 -6.54
C VAL A 184 18.06 0.22 -7.97
N LYS A 185 17.33 -0.67 -8.64
CA LYS A 185 17.55 -1.03 -10.05
C LYS A 185 16.32 -0.73 -10.87
N GLU A 186 16.51 -0.62 -12.18
CA GLU A 186 15.40 -0.58 -13.11
C GLU A 186 14.48 -1.79 -12.90
N GLY A 187 13.17 -1.56 -12.97
CA GLY A 187 12.16 -2.59 -12.74
C GLY A 187 11.78 -2.83 -11.27
N THR A 188 12.55 -2.30 -10.30
CA THR A 188 12.15 -2.31 -8.88
C THR A 188 10.97 -1.37 -8.66
N SER A 189 10.02 -1.74 -7.80
CA SER A 189 8.88 -0.87 -7.47
C SER A 189 9.32 0.50 -6.98
N TYR A 190 8.76 1.56 -7.58
CA TYR A 190 9.13 2.95 -7.30
C TYR A 190 8.75 3.37 -5.89
N TYR A 191 7.51 3.04 -5.46
CA TYR A 191 7.02 3.43 -4.15
C TYR A 191 7.67 2.61 -3.05
N TYR A 192 8.29 3.30 -2.07
CA TYR A 192 9.03 2.65 -0.98
C TYR A 192 8.14 1.71 -0.15
N MET A 193 6.88 2.07 0.08
CA MET A 193 5.95 1.22 0.83
C MET A 193 5.80 -0.14 0.17
N ILE A 194 5.56 -0.18 -1.13
CA ILE A 194 5.47 -1.42 -1.90
C ILE A 194 6.82 -2.12 -1.95
N ARG A 195 7.89 -1.37 -2.24
CA ARG A 195 9.24 -1.93 -2.39
C ARG A 195 9.77 -2.54 -1.09
N GLU A 196 9.62 -1.80 0.02
CA GLU A 196 10.20 -2.22 1.30
C GLU A 196 9.41 -3.37 1.95
N THR A 197 8.10 -3.37 1.87
CA THR A 197 7.27 -4.45 2.41
C THR A 197 7.23 -5.66 1.49
N GLY A 198 7.15 -5.43 0.19
CA GLY A 198 7.05 -6.48 -0.82
C GLY A 198 8.35 -7.23 -1.10
N GLY A 199 9.51 -6.63 -0.80
CA GLY A 199 10.83 -7.26 -0.92
C GLY A 199 11.02 -8.14 -2.16
N ILE A 200 10.88 -9.45 -2.01
CA ILE A 200 11.05 -10.44 -3.09
C ILE A 200 10.05 -10.21 -4.23
N LEU A 201 8.79 -9.89 -3.93
CA LEU A 201 7.75 -9.66 -4.94
C LEU A 201 8.08 -8.47 -5.85
N THR A 202 8.75 -7.48 -5.31
CA THR A 202 9.06 -6.22 -6.00
C THR A 202 10.49 -6.15 -6.55
N GLY A 203 11.29 -7.18 -6.31
CA GLY A 203 12.71 -7.23 -6.67
C GLY A 203 13.62 -6.41 -5.75
N ALA A 204 13.12 -5.85 -4.65
CA ALA A 204 13.88 -4.99 -3.75
C ALA A 204 15.09 -5.68 -3.13
N TYR A 205 15.02 -6.99 -2.90
CA TYR A 205 16.09 -7.77 -2.25
C TYR A 205 17.22 -8.25 -3.17
N ILE A 206 17.12 -8.04 -4.43
CA ILE A 206 18.25 -8.26 -5.34
C ILE A 206 19.20 -7.06 -5.40
N ASP A 207 18.83 -5.96 -4.76
CA ASP A 207 19.67 -4.79 -4.62
C ASP A 207 20.69 -4.99 -3.48
N SER A 208 21.89 -4.46 -3.63
CA SER A 208 22.96 -4.57 -2.64
C SER A 208 22.75 -3.59 -1.48
N ARG A 209 21.70 -3.80 -0.70
CA ARG A 209 21.36 -2.94 0.42
C ARG A 209 22.33 -3.12 1.58
N ASN A 210 22.63 -2.03 2.27
CA ASN A 210 23.34 -2.08 3.54
C ASN A 210 22.33 -1.93 4.68
N PRO A 211 22.03 -3.01 5.44
CA PRO A 211 21.04 -2.97 6.51
C PRO A 211 21.37 -1.98 7.63
N SER A 212 22.63 -1.62 7.79
CA SER A 212 23.04 -0.62 8.80
C SER A 212 22.61 0.79 8.47
N ILE A 213 22.31 1.09 7.21
CA ILE A 213 21.90 2.44 6.79
C ILE A 213 20.45 2.72 7.16
N GLY A 214 19.55 1.78 6.94
CA GLY A 214 18.12 1.94 7.16
C GLY A 214 17.62 1.44 8.50
N GLU A 215 18.50 0.88 9.35
CA GLU A 215 18.08 0.22 10.60
C GLU A 215 16.91 -0.76 10.42
N ASN A 216 16.73 -1.29 9.21
CA ASN A 216 15.67 -2.23 8.92
C ASN A 216 16.12 -3.66 9.20
N PRO A 217 15.66 -4.29 10.31
CA PRO A 217 16.07 -5.64 10.69
C PRO A 217 15.58 -6.72 9.71
N TYR A 218 14.59 -6.39 8.87
CA TYR A 218 13.99 -7.30 7.90
C TYR A 218 14.59 -7.20 6.51
N TYR A 219 15.61 -6.41 6.37
CA TYR A 219 16.28 -6.16 5.11
C TYR A 219 16.61 -7.45 4.32
N ASN A 220 17.13 -8.47 4.98
CA ASN A 220 17.47 -9.76 4.37
C ASN A 220 16.43 -10.87 4.62
N SER A 221 15.36 -10.58 5.35
CA SER A 221 14.37 -11.58 5.79
C SER A 221 12.93 -11.20 5.49
N ASN A 222 12.70 -10.24 4.59
CA ASN A 222 11.37 -9.83 4.21
C ASN A 222 10.58 -11.02 3.65
N LYS A 223 9.38 -11.16 4.17
CA LYS A 223 8.48 -12.27 3.85
C LYS A 223 7.72 -12.07 2.54
N GLY A 224 7.92 -10.91 1.89
CA GLY A 224 7.18 -10.54 0.69
C GLY A 224 5.72 -10.27 1.00
N ILE A 225 5.46 -9.32 1.89
CA ILE A 225 4.10 -8.87 2.20
C ILE A 225 3.51 -8.21 0.96
N GLU A 226 2.34 -8.63 0.58
CA GLU A 226 1.62 -8.06 -0.54
C GLU A 226 1.01 -6.72 -0.12
N SER A 227 1.56 -5.63 -0.64
CA SER A 227 1.18 -4.27 -0.23
C SER A 227 0.65 -3.46 -1.39
N TYR A 228 -0.42 -2.71 -1.11
CA TYR A 228 -1.11 -1.87 -2.07
C TYR A 228 -1.20 -0.45 -1.56
N ILE A 229 -1.13 0.54 -2.48
CA ILE A 229 -1.49 1.92 -2.17
C ILE A 229 -2.84 2.20 -2.83
N LEU A 230 -3.81 2.60 -2.03
CA LEU A 230 -5.16 2.89 -2.45
C LEU A 230 -5.34 4.42 -2.53
N GLU A 231 -5.20 4.97 -3.72
CA GLU A 231 -5.45 6.38 -4.02
C GLU A 231 -6.96 6.56 -4.29
N LEU A 232 -7.69 7.01 -3.29
CA LEU A 232 -9.16 7.03 -3.33
C LEU A 232 -9.75 8.05 -4.31
N GLY A 233 -8.94 8.99 -4.77
CA GLY A 233 -9.26 10.08 -5.69
C GLY A 233 -8.25 11.20 -5.55
N TYR A 234 -8.42 12.28 -6.30
CA TYR A 234 -7.50 13.42 -6.30
C TYR A 234 -7.98 14.53 -5.37
N ILE A 235 -7.20 14.85 -4.34
CA ILE A 235 -7.55 15.89 -3.35
C ILE A 235 -7.71 17.28 -3.99
N ILE A 236 -7.05 17.53 -5.12
CA ILE A 236 -7.14 18.79 -5.87
C ILE A 236 -8.40 18.87 -6.73
N ASN A 237 -9.06 17.74 -7.01
CA ASN A 237 -10.28 17.68 -7.80
C ASN A 237 -11.51 17.86 -6.91
N SER A 238 -12.40 18.78 -7.31
CA SER A 238 -13.57 19.13 -6.47
C SER A 238 -14.57 18.00 -6.35
N ASP A 239 -14.74 17.22 -7.41
CA ASP A 239 -15.76 16.17 -7.46
C ASP A 239 -15.26 14.97 -6.65
N ASP A 240 -13.98 14.61 -6.79
CA ASP A 240 -13.37 13.53 -6.01
C ASP A 240 -13.41 13.83 -4.52
N ILE A 241 -12.91 15.01 -4.09
CA ILE A 241 -12.87 15.34 -2.67
C ILE A 241 -14.26 15.43 -2.06
N ASN A 242 -15.25 16.00 -2.77
CA ASN A 242 -16.62 16.04 -2.31
C ASN A 242 -17.21 14.62 -2.22
N ASN A 243 -16.95 13.76 -3.20
CA ASN A 243 -17.41 12.38 -3.19
C ASN A 243 -16.82 11.63 -1.99
N ILE A 244 -15.51 11.72 -1.77
CA ILE A 244 -14.83 11.04 -0.65
C ILE A 244 -15.41 11.52 0.68
N LEU A 245 -15.50 12.83 0.90
CA LEU A 245 -15.99 13.39 2.17
C LEU A 245 -17.44 13.01 2.48
N ASN A 246 -18.30 12.97 1.46
CA ASN A 246 -19.72 12.67 1.64
C ASN A 246 -20.06 11.18 1.64
N ASN A 247 -19.15 10.33 1.13
CA ASN A 247 -19.39 8.89 0.94
C ASN A 247 -18.31 8.00 1.58
N LYS A 248 -17.62 8.46 2.64
CA LYS A 248 -16.56 7.70 3.32
C LYS A 248 -16.94 6.24 3.58
N GLU A 249 -18.18 6.02 4.08
CA GLU A 249 -18.68 4.67 4.37
C GLU A 249 -18.74 3.79 3.11
N LYS A 250 -19.07 4.35 1.95
CA LYS A 250 -19.09 3.59 0.71
C LYS A 250 -17.69 3.17 0.27
N TYR A 251 -16.69 4.07 0.42
CA TYR A 251 -15.29 3.72 0.18
C TYR A 251 -14.83 2.62 1.12
N VAL A 252 -15.11 2.77 2.42
CA VAL A 252 -14.79 1.76 3.43
C VAL A 252 -15.46 0.42 3.13
N ASN A 253 -16.73 0.41 2.73
CA ASN A 253 -17.44 -0.80 2.38
C ASN A 253 -16.85 -1.48 1.15
N ALA A 254 -16.52 -0.72 0.10
CA ALA A 254 -15.89 -1.27 -1.10
C ALA A 254 -14.53 -1.94 -0.79
N ILE A 255 -13.70 -1.28 0.02
CA ILE A 255 -12.39 -1.82 0.44
C ILE A 255 -12.59 -3.06 1.31
N TYR A 256 -13.47 -2.99 2.29
CA TYR A 256 -13.81 -4.11 3.17
C TYR A 256 -14.29 -5.33 2.40
N ASP A 257 -15.25 -5.16 1.49
CA ASP A 257 -15.82 -6.26 0.72
C ASP A 257 -14.79 -6.87 -0.24
N SER A 258 -13.85 -6.07 -0.76
CA SER A 258 -12.72 -6.58 -1.54
C SER A 258 -11.80 -7.46 -0.71
N ILE A 259 -11.45 -7.00 0.50
CA ILE A 259 -10.59 -7.76 1.42
C ILE A 259 -11.25 -9.07 1.83
N MET A 260 -12.53 -9.03 2.22
CA MET A 260 -13.25 -10.22 2.66
C MET A 260 -13.44 -11.24 1.54
N GLU A 261 -13.69 -10.78 0.31
CA GLU A 261 -13.81 -11.67 -0.86
C GLU A 261 -12.48 -12.37 -1.15
N GLU A 262 -11.37 -11.63 -1.11
CA GLU A 262 -10.03 -12.20 -1.30
C GLU A 262 -9.70 -13.23 -0.22
N LEU A 263 -9.91 -12.91 1.05
CA LEU A 263 -9.63 -13.83 2.16
C LEU A 263 -10.47 -15.11 2.07
N ASN A 264 -11.76 -15.00 1.74
CA ASN A 264 -12.67 -16.14 1.59
C ASN A 264 -12.35 -17.00 0.34
N SER A 265 -11.62 -16.48 -0.64
CA SER A 265 -11.21 -17.24 -1.82
C SER A 265 -10.20 -18.34 -1.51
N TYR A 266 -9.46 -18.20 -0.40
CA TYR A 266 -8.46 -19.18 0.06
C TYR A 266 -9.03 -20.27 0.96
N GLU A 267 -10.28 -20.13 1.44
CA GLU A 267 -10.95 -21.14 2.28
C GLU A 267 -11.70 -22.20 1.45
N LYS A 268 -11.75 -22.05 0.14
CA LYS A 268 -12.37 -22.98 -0.81
C LYS A 268 -11.34 -23.84 -1.51
#